data_4f09cdce2169b75218788a01259ebd06
#
_entry.id   4f09cdce2169b75218788a01259ebd06
#
_cell.length_a   1.000
_cell.length_b   1.000
_cell.length_c   1.000
_cell.angle_alpha   90.00
_cell.angle_beta   90.00
_cell.angle_gamma   90.00
#
_symmetry.space_group_name_H-M   'P 1'
#
loop_
_entity.id
_entity.type
_entity.pdbx_description
1 polymer ?
#
loop_
_entity_poly.entity_id
_entity_poly.type
_entity_poly.pdbx_seq_one_letter_code
_entity_poly.pdbx_strand_id
1 'polypeptide(L)'
;MAKENKDFVVGLDIGTFKMKVVVAELDPQAQLRVVGVGTHDSRGLKRGAVVDINAAVHSIQQALQEASSMAGCSIHRVYAGITGNHIRGITSPGMIKIRGHEVTQADVQKVIEAAQAINMASEQRLLLVEAQEFELDGQAVSEPVGMSGLRLDARVHIVTAAAGAADNIIKCVRRCGLELEDLLINAHASSASVLTEDEKDLGVVVVDIGAGTTDVAIYAGGAIRH
;
A
#
# COMPACT_ATOMS: atom_id res chain seq x y z
N MET A 1 -19.35 27.69 17.79
CA MET A 1 -18.51 26.55 18.16
C MET A 1 -17.71 26.19 16.95
N ALA A 2 -16.40 26.38 16.98
CA ALA A 2 -15.52 25.94 15.90
C ALA A 2 -15.65 24.42 15.81
N LYS A 3 -15.98 23.88 14.61
CA LYS A 3 -15.84 22.47 14.32
C LYS A 3 -14.35 22.14 14.50
N GLU A 4 -14.00 21.32 15.47
CA GLU A 4 -12.69 20.72 15.53
C GLU A 4 -12.42 20.11 14.16
N ASN A 5 -11.32 20.50 13.57
CA ASN A 5 -10.87 19.97 12.29
C ASN A 5 -10.37 18.56 12.58
N LYS A 6 -11.26 17.57 12.53
CA LYS A 6 -10.94 16.18 12.77
C LYS A 6 -10.26 15.63 11.53
N ASP A 7 -9.06 15.13 11.68
CA ASP A 7 -8.36 14.45 10.60
C ASP A 7 -8.90 13.02 10.48
N PHE A 8 -9.64 12.76 9.39
CA PHE A 8 -10.14 11.44 9.08
C PHE A 8 -9.23 10.73 8.07
N VAL A 9 -8.97 9.47 8.36
CA VAL A 9 -8.34 8.53 7.42
C VAL A 9 -9.43 7.57 6.94
N VAL A 10 -9.55 7.41 5.63
CA VAL A 10 -10.60 6.59 5.04
C VAL A 10 -9.98 5.52 4.13
N GLY A 11 -10.23 4.26 4.47
CA GLY A 11 -9.87 3.10 3.66
C GLY A 11 -11.06 2.62 2.83
N LEU A 12 -10.84 2.36 1.54
CA LEU A 12 -11.80 1.78 0.61
C LEU A 12 -11.26 0.44 0.10
N ASP A 13 -11.85 -0.65 0.55
CA ASP A 13 -11.59 -1.99 0.03
C ASP A 13 -12.56 -2.31 -1.12
N ILE A 14 -11.99 -2.45 -2.32
CA ILE A 14 -12.72 -2.75 -3.55
C ILE A 14 -12.66 -4.27 -3.80
N GLY A 15 -13.45 -5.00 -3.01
CA GLY A 15 -13.46 -6.45 -3.04
C GLY A 15 -14.41 -7.06 -4.08
N THR A 16 -14.15 -8.30 -4.50
CA THR A 16 -14.99 -9.02 -5.48
C THR A 16 -16.38 -9.35 -4.95
N PHE A 17 -16.53 -9.54 -3.63
CA PHE A 17 -17.81 -9.87 -3.00
C PHE A 17 -18.49 -8.66 -2.37
N LYS A 18 -17.72 -7.82 -1.66
CA LYS A 18 -18.22 -6.61 -1.00
C LYS A 18 -17.27 -5.45 -1.23
N MET A 19 -17.86 -4.26 -1.38
CA MET A 19 -17.15 -3.00 -1.17
C MET A 19 -17.23 -2.65 0.31
N LYS A 20 -16.11 -2.24 0.91
CA LYS A 20 -16.06 -1.82 2.31
C LYS A 20 -15.39 -0.45 2.41
N VAL A 21 -15.95 0.40 3.23
CA VAL A 21 -15.38 1.70 3.58
C VAL A 21 -15.22 1.76 5.08
N VAL A 22 -14.03 2.10 5.54
CA VAL A 22 -13.74 2.30 6.96
C VAL A 22 -13.29 3.73 7.16
N VAL A 23 -13.96 4.45 8.03
CA VAL A 23 -13.61 5.81 8.44
C VAL A 23 -13.02 5.75 9.84
N ALA A 24 -11.79 6.21 9.98
CA ALA A 24 -11.12 6.34 11.26
C ALA A 24 -10.78 7.80 11.53
N GLU A 25 -10.87 8.19 12.79
CA GLU A 25 -10.41 9.46 13.33
C GLU A 25 -9.02 9.26 13.94
N LEU A 26 -8.10 10.17 13.63
CA LEU A 26 -6.80 10.21 14.28
C LEU A 26 -6.94 10.99 15.58
N ASP A 27 -6.68 10.35 16.70
CA ASP A 27 -6.71 11.02 17.99
C ASP A 27 -5.42 11.84 18.25
N PRO A 28 -5.38 12.71 19.28
CA PRO A 28 -4.20 13.51 19.61
C PRO A 28 -2.96 12.67 19.96
N GLN A 29 -3.13 11.38 20.28
CA GLN A 29 -2.06 10.42 20.54
C GLN A 29 -1.63 9.66 19.28
N ALA A 30 -2.11 10.08 18.10
CA ALA A 30 -1.88 9.45 16.80
C ALA A 30 -2.40 8.00 16.69
N GLN A 31 -3.44 7.64 17.48
CA GLN A 31 -4.11 6.36 17.38
C GLN A 31 -5.33 6.46 16.48
N LEU A 32 -5.53 5.45 15.62
CA LEU A 32 -6.69 5.37 14.74
C LEU A 32 -7.89 4.78 15.50
N ARG A 33 -8.98 5.54 15.57
CA ARG A 33 -10.25 5.10 16.12
C ARG A 33 -11.29 5.00 15.02
N VAL A 34 -11.79 3.79 14.74
CA VAL A 34 -12.85 3.59 13.76
C VAL A 34 -14.14 4.26 14.26
N VAL A 35 -14.69 5.15 13.44
CA VAL A 35 -15.92 5.93 13.72
C VAL A 35 -17.04 5.67 12.73
N GLY A 36 -16.75 5.03 11.58
CA GLY A 36 -17.75 4.64 10.61
C GLY A 36 -17.31 3.48 9.75
N VAL A 37 -18.25 2.62 9.43
CA VAL A 37 -18.06 1.49 8.50
C VAL A 37 -19.26 1.47 7.56
N GLY A 38 -18.98 1.28 6.27
CA GLY A 38 -20.03 1.07 5.27
C GLY A 38 -19.69 -0.15 4.42
N THR A 39 -20.71 -0.92 4.09
CA THR A 39 -20.54 -2.13 3.26
C THR A 39 -21.65 -2.20 2.22
N HIS A 40 -21.30 -2.70 1.03
CA HIS A 40 -22.29 -2.95 -0.02
C HIS A 40 -21.87 -4.14 -0.86
N ASP A 41 -22.82 -4.90 -1.37
CA ASP A 41 -22.55 -6.00 -2.27
C ASP A 41 -21.84 -5.50 -3.53
N SER A 42 -20.74 -6.16 -3.88
CA SER A 42 -19.92 -5.75 -5.01
C SER A 42 -20.56 -6.12 -6.34
N ARG A 43 -20.62 -5.15 -7.23
CA ARG A 43 -20.97 -5.37 -8.63
C ARG A 43 -19.89 -4.76 -9.53
N GLY A 44 -19.73 -5.33 -10.73
CA GLY A 44 -18.74 -4.81 -11.68
C GLY A 44 -17.31 -5.26 -11.45
N LEU A 45 -17.08 -6.22 -10.52
CA LEU A 45 -15.78 -6.84 -10.29
C LEU A 45 -15.80 -8.34 -10.63
N LYS A 46 -14.66 -8.82 -11.14
CA LYS A 46 -14.42 -10.23 -11.35
C LYS A 46 -12.95 -10.57 -11.05
N ARG A 47 -12.71 -11.45 -10.08
CA ARG A 47 -11.36 -11.87 -9.67
C ARG A 47 -10.43 -10.67 -9.36
N GLY A 48 -10.93 -9.72 -8.56
CA GLY A 48 -10.19 -8.51 -8.19
C GLY A 48 -10.09 -7.42 -9.26
N ALA A 49 -10.51 -7.69 -10.49
CA ALA A 49 -10.44 -6.71 -11.58
C ALA A 49 -11.81 -6.04 -11.83
N VAL A 50 -11.80 -4.73 -12.10
CA VAL A 50 -12.98 -3.98 -12.52
C VAL A 50 -13.33 -4.34 -13.96
N VAL A 51 -14.52 -4.92 -14.17
CA VAL A 51 -15.05 -5.32 -15.48
C VAL A 51 -16.23 -4.44 -15.92
N ASP A 52 -16.88 -3.74 -15.00
CA ASP A 52 -17.90 -2.74 -15.25
C ASP A 52 -17.73 -1.57 -14.28
N ILE A 53 -17.27 -0.44 -14.82
CA ILE A 53 -16.98 0.76 -14.04
C ILE A 53 -18.26 1.34 -13.43
N ASN A 54 -19.39 1.35 -14.17
CA ASN A 54 -20.61 1.98 -13.67
C ASN A 54 -21.21 1.18 -12.51
N ALA A 55 -21.22 -0.14 -12.62
CA ALA A 55 -21.68 -1.02 -11.54
C ALA A 55 -20.77 -0.92 -10.30
N ALA A 56 -19.44 -0.86 -10.50
CA ALA A 56 -18.50 -0.68 -9.40
C ALA A 56 -18.66 0.66 -8.70
N VAL A 57 -18.79 1.76 -9.45
CA VAL A 57 -19.04 3.11 -8.92
C VAL A 57 -20.33 3.12 -8.06
N HIS A 58 -21.42 2.52 -8.55
CA HIS A 58 -22.66 2.45 -7.77
C HIS A 58 -22.46 1.71 -6.44
N SER A 59 -21.80 0.56 -6.45
CA SER A 59 -21.52 -0.20 -5.22
C SER A 59 -20.62 0.57 -4.24
N ILE A 60 -19.60 1.26 -4.74
CA ILE A 60 -18.72 2.12 -3.92
C ILE A 60 -19.53 3.26 -3.29
N GLN A 61 -20.40 3.95 -4.05
CA GLN A 61 -21.20 5.06 -3.55
C GLN A 61 -22.15 4.63 -2.42
N GLN A 62 -22.73 3.44 -2.50
CA GLN A 62 -23.58 2.91 -1.44
C GLN A 62 -22.80 2.65 -0.15
N ALA A 63 -21.62 2.03 -0.25
CA ALA A 63 -20.75 1.81 0.91
C ALA A 63 -20.24 3.14 1.52
N LEU A 64 -19.90 4.12 0.68
CA LEU A 64 -19.52 5.47 1.13
C LEU A 64 -20.65 6.18 1.87
N GLN A 65 -21.88 6.10 1.37
CA GLN A 65 -23.03 6.74 1.99
C GLN A 65 -23.29 6.16 3.39
N GLU A 66 -23.21 4.85 3.54
CA GLU A 66 -23.37 4.18 4.84
C GLU A 66 -22.27 4.60 5.82
N ALA A 67 -20.98 4.54 5.40
CA ALA A 67 -19.87 4.93 6.25
C ALA A 67 -19.91 6.41 6.65
N SER A 68 -20.23 7.31 5.72
CA SER A 68 -20.37 8.76 5.95
C SER A 68 -21.50 9.05 6.93
N SER A 69 -22.64 8.36 6.81
CA SER A 69 -23.79 8.50 7.71
C SER A 69 -23.44 8.04 9.13
N MET A 70 -22.73 6.92 9.27
CA MET A 70 -22.28 6.39 10.57
C MET A 70 -21.24 7.29 11.24
N ALA A 71 -20.26 7.77 10.48
CA ALA A 71 -19.19 8.64 10.97
C ALA A 71 -19.65 10.09 11.21
N GLY A 72 -20.80 10.51 10.64
CA GLY A 72 -21.29 11.88 10.71
C GLY A 72 -20.39 12.89 10.01
N CYS A 73 -19.63 12.48 8.98
CA CYS A 73 -18.68 13.31 8.24
C CYS A 73 -18.87 13.16 6.72
N SER A 74 -18.32 14.12 5.96
CA SER A 74 -18.20 14.03 4.51
C SER A 74 -16.85 13.41 4.16
N ILE A 75 -16.87 12.42 3.27
CA ILE A 75 -15.67 11.74 2.80
C ILE A 75 -15.25 12.41 1.48
N HIS A 76 -14.01 12.87 1.41
CA HIS A 76 -13.45 13.54 0.23
C HIS A 76 -12.23 12.82 -0.34
N ARG A 77 -11.46 12.12 0.51
CA ARG A 77 -10.20 11.44 0.17
C ARG A 77 -10.22 10.02 0.72
N VAL A 78 -9.61 9.10 -0.02
CA VAL A 78 -9.54 7.69 0.36
C VAL A 78 -8.20 7.07 -0.02
N TYR A 79 -7.75 6.11 0.79
CA TYR A 79 -6.78 5.09 0.41
C TYR A 79 -7.57 3.93 -0.19
N ALA A 80 -7.22 3.48 -1.38
CA ALA A 80 -7.94 2.37 -2.03
C ALA A 80 -7.08 1.12 -2.12
N GLY A 81 -7.69 -0.03 -1.92
CA GLY A 81 -7.04 -1.33 -2.06
C GLY A 81 -7.00 -1.81 -3.52
N ILE A 82 -5.93 -2.51 -3.89
CA ILE A 82 -5.80 -3.23 -5.16
C ILE A 82 -5.36 -4.67 -4.91
N THR A 83 -5.99 -5.62 -5.61
CA THR A 83 -5.67 -7.03 -5.60
C THR A 83 -5.81 -7.61 -7.01
N GLY A 84 -5.22 -8.76 -7.27
CA GLY A 84 -5.42 -9.51 -8.51
C GLY A 84 -4.13 -10.09 -9.09
N ASN A 85 -4.33 -10.97 -10.09
CA ASN A 85 -3.25 -11.71 -10.76
C ASN A 85 -2.32 -10.85 -11.63
N HIS A 86 -2.57 -9.56 -11.73
CA HIS A 86 -1.77 -8.58 -12.45
C HIS A 86 -0.73 -7.88 -11.57
N ILE A 87 -0.71 -8.18 -10.26
CA ILE A 87 0.31 -7.71 -9.33
C ILE A 87 1.55 -8.58 -9.47
N ARG A 88 2.72 -7.95 -9.47
CA ARG A 88 4.03 -8.60 -9.59
C ARG A 88 5.00 -8.00 -8.59
N GLY A 89 5.64 -8.87 -7.80
CA GLY A 89 6.76 -8.51 -6.93
C GLY A 89 8.08 -8.94 -7.57
N ILE A 90 9.08 -8.10 -7.49
CA ILE A 90 10.46 -8.40 -7.88
C ILE A 90 11.41 -7.83 -6.84
N THR A 91 12.56 -8.48 -6.66
CA THR A 91 13.66 -7.93 -5.86
C THR A 91 14.73 -7.39 -6.81
N SER A 92 15.12 -6.13 -6.62
CA SER A 92 16.15 -5.47 -7.41
C SER A 92 17.32 -5.01 -6.54
N PRO A 93 18.57 -5.21 -6.98
CA PRO A 93 19.73 -4.67 -6.29
C PRO A 93 19.96 -3.20 -6.70
N GLY A 94 20.35 -2.37 -5.73
CA GLY A 94 20.88 -1.04 -5.94
C GLY A 94 22.26 -0.91 -5.35
N MET A 95 23.10 -0.02 -5.91
CA MET A 95 24.44 0.24 -5.41
C MET A 95 24.82 1.69 -5.66
N ILE A 96 25.43 2.33 -4.65
CA ILE A 96 26.03 3.66 -4.78
C ILE A 96 27.37 3.75 -4.09
N LYS A 97 28.18 4.73 -4.49
CA LYS A 97 29.39 5.14 -3.76
C LYS A 97 29.07 6.25 -2.77
N ILE A 98 29.55 6.13 -1.55
CA ILE A 98 29.44 7.16 -0.51
C ILE A 98 30.55 8.18 -0.72
N ARG A 99 30.18 9.47 -0.83
CA ARG A 99 31.13 10.55 -1.11
C ARG A 99 31.70 11.22 0.15
N GLY A 100 30.97 11.17 1.26
CA GLY A 100 31.28 11.88 2.50
C GLY A 100 31.93 11.03 3.60
N HIS A 101 32.34 9.80 3.33
CA HIS A 101 32.82 8.80 4.31
C HIS A 101 31.77 8.35 5.36
N GLU A 102 30.61 8.97 5.43
CA GLU A 102 29.50 8.65 6.32
C GLU A 102 28.21 8.59 5.51
N VAL A 103 27.41 7.56 5.73
CA VAL A 103 26.13 7.34 5.05
C VAL A 103 25.10 8.34 5.54
N THR A 104 24.49 9.06 4.62
CA THR A 104 23.41 10.00 4.91
C THR A 104 22.03 9.40 4.52
N GLN A 105 20.94 9.98 5.03
CA GLN A 105 19.59 9.64 4.58
C GLN A 105 19.42 9.81 3.06
N ALA A 106 20.06 10.83 2.48
CA ALA A 106 20.06 11.05 1.04
C ALA A 106 20.76 9.93 0.26
N ASP A 107 21.77 9.28 0.85
CA ASP A 107 22.44 8.15 0.21
C ASP A 107 21.57 6.89 0.28
N VAL A 108 20.86 6.65 1.38
CA VAL A 108 19.85 5.59 1.48
C VAL A 108 18.76 5.79 0.40
N GLN A 109 18.26 7.00 0.24
CA GLN A 109 17.27 7.29 -0.82
C GLN A 109 17.85 7.02 -2.21
N LYS A 110 19.07 7.44 -2.49
CA LYS A 110 19.73 7.21 -3.81
C LYS A 110 19.96 5.73 -4.11
N VAL A 111 20.33 4.91 -3.13
CA VAL A 111 20.55 3.47 -3.37
C VAL A 111 19.23 2.77 -3.67
N ILE A 112 18.13 3.19 -3.03
CA ILE A 112 16.78 2.73 -3.34
C ILE A 112 16.37 3.16 -4.75
N GLU A 113 16.60 4.43 -5.12
CA GLU A 113 16.34 4.92 -6.48
C GLU A 113 17.18 4.19 -7.54
N ALA A 114 18.43 3.87 -7.23
CA ALA A 114 19.28 3.06 -8.11
C ALA A 114 18.70 1.65 -8.33
N ALA A 115 18.14 1.04 -7.29
CA ALA A 115 17.44 -0.23 -7.41
C ALA A 115 16.13 -0.13 -8.22
N GLN A 116 15.46 1.03 -8.20
CA GLN A 116 14.25 1.30 -8.99
C GLN A 116 14.53 1.56 -10.47
N ALA A 117 15.77 1.87 -10.85
CA ALA A 117 16.17 2.16 -12.24
C ALA A 117 16.14 0.92 -13.15
N ILE A 118 15.23 0.00 -12.86
CA ILE A 118 14.91 -1.14 -13.73
C ILE A 118 14.02 -0.66 -14.88
N ASN A 119 14.16 -1.28 -16.05
CA ASN A 119 13.26 -1.07 -17.17
C ASN A 119 11.85 -1.60 -16.83
N MET A 120 11.04 -0.77 -16.19
CA MET A 120 9.61 -1.07 -16.05
C MET A 120 8.94 -0.90 -17.42
N ALA A 121 8.16 -1.91 -17.82
CA ALA A 121 7.32 -1.77 -19.00
C ALA A 121 6.34 -0.60 -18.80
N SER A 122 6.08 0.19 -19.85
CA SER A 122 5.14 1.34 -19.81
C SER A 122 3.71 0.94 -19.37
N GLU A 123 3.40 -0.34 -19.42
CA GLU A 123 2.12 -0.94 -19.04
C GLU A 123 2.04 -1.30 -17.56
N GLN A 124 3.08 -1.00 -16.77
CA GLN A 124 3.13 -1.27 -15.34
C GLN A 124 3.11 0.03 -14.52
N ARG A 125 2.42 -0.03 -13.39
CA ARG A 125 2.37 1.02 -12.37
C ARG A 125 3.06 0.54 -11.10
N LEU A 126 3.95 1.35 -10.58
CA LEU A 126 4.59 1.13 -9.30
C LEU A 126 3.57 1.28 -8.17
N LEU A 127 3.54 0.30 -7.24
CA LEU A 127 2.67 0.31 -6.07
C LEU A 127 3.44 0.37 -4.75
N LEU A 128 4.57 -0.34 -4.66
CA LEU A 128 5.36 -0.43 -3.43
C LEU A 128 6.84 -0.50 -3.77
N VAL A 129 7.63 0.17 -2.97
CA VAL A 129 9.10 0.08 -2.97
C VAL A 129 9.55 0.01 -1.53
N GLU A 130 10.15 -1.10 -1.14
CA GLU A 130 10.58 -1.35 0.24
C GLU A 130 11.98 -1.97 0.27
N ALA A 131 12.88 -1.37 1.02
CA ALA A 131 14.21 -1.94 1.21
C ALA A 131 14.13 -3.19 2.09
N GLN A 132 14.72 -4.28 1.62
CA GLN A 132 14.77 -5.55 2.34
C GLN A 132 16.05 -5.71 3.15
N GLU A 133 17.17 -5.25 2.63
CA GLU A 133 18.51 -5.42 3.19
C GLU A 133 19.41 -4.30 2.73
N PHE A 134 20.34 -3.90 3.60
CA PHE A 134 21.45 -3.03 3.25
C PHE A 134 22.79 -3.72 3.54
N GLU A 135 23.77 -3.44 2.69
CA GLU A 135 25.15 -3.86 2.90
C GLU A 135 26.07 -2.63 2.75
N LEU A 136 26.94 -2.42 3.74
CA LEU A 136 27.96 -1.37 3.72
C LEU A 136 29.33 -2.02 3.60
N ASP A 137 30.03 -1.74 2.49
CA ASP A 137 31.33 -2.36 2.16
C ASP A 137 31.32 -3.91 2.21
N GLY A 138 30.17 -4.53 1.85
CA GLY A 138 29.95 -5.97 1.83
C GLY A 138 29.56 -6.59 3.18
N GLN A 139 29.26 -5.77 4.19
CA GLN A 139 28.72 -6.23 5.47
C GLN A 139 27.27 -5.85 5.61
N ALA A 140 26.43 -6.80 5.99
CA ALA A 140 25.00 -6.56 6.24
C ALA A 140 24.81 -5.58 7.41
N VAL A 141 23.96 -4.59 7.24
CA VAL A 141 23.65 -3.56 8.23
C VAL A 141 22.16 -3.29 8.27
N SER A 142 21.58 -3.14 9.46
CA SER A 142 20.14 -2.84 9.61
C SER A 142 19.85 -1.35 9.38
N GLU A 143 20.68 -0.47 9.97
CA GLU A 143 20.55 0.98 9.86
C GLU A 143 21.87 1.58 9.37
N PRO A 144 22.00 1.85 8.08
CA PRO A 144 23.26 2.33 7.52
C PRO A 144 23.55 3.81 7.81
N VAL A 145 22.53 4.63 8.13
CA VAL A 145 22.69 6.07 8.33
C VAL A 145 23.61 6.36 9.52
N GLY A 146 24.61 7.24 9.32
CA GLY A 146 25.62 7.57 10.31
C GLY A 146 26.83 6.62 10.35
N MET A 147 26.79 5.50 9.63
CA MET A 147 27.92 4.59 9.54
C MET A 147 28.96 5.07 8.53
N SER A 148 30.24 4.84 8.81
CA SER A 148 31.32 5.16 7.90
C SER A 148 31.56 4.02 6.91
N GLY A 149 31.64 4.36 5.62
CA GLY A 149 31.87 3.39 4.55
C GLY A 149 32.03 4.06 3.19
N LEU A 150 32.37 3.27 2.19
CA LEU A 150 32.66 3.74 0.83
C LEU A 150 31.59 3.33 -0.19
N ARG A 151 30.90 2.21 0.07
CA ARG A 151 29.91 1.63 -0.83
C ARG A 151 28.69 1.16 -0.05
N LEU A 152 27.52 1.64 -0.46
CA LEU A 152 26.22 1.19 0.07
C LEU A 152 25.51 0.40 -1.04
N ASP A 153 25.13 -0.83 -0.71
CA ASP A 153 24.27 -1.69 -1.51
C ASP A 153 22.93 -1.85 -0.81
N ALA A 154 21.86 -2.04 -1.58
CA ALA A 154 20.54 -2.37 -1.07
C ALA A 154 19.87 -3.45 -1.91
N ARG A 155 19.09 -4.31 -1.27
CA ARG A 155 18.09 -5.14 -1.94
C ARG A 155 16.73 -4.51 -1.70
N VAL A 156 15.99 -4.25 -2.77
CA VAL A 156 14.73 -3.52 -2.72
C VAL A 156 13.62 -4.38 -3.32
N HIS A 157 12.56 -4.58 -2.57
CA HIS A 157 11.33 -5.20 -3.08
C HIS A 157 10.51 -4.15 -3.80
N ILE A 158 10.15 -4.43 -5.04
CA ILE A 158 9.37 -3.55 -5.90
C ILE A 158 8.13 -4.30 -6.32
N VAL A 159 6.95 -3.74 -6.01
CA VAL A 159 5.68 -4.32 -6.44
C VAL A 159 5.02 -3.40 -7.46
N THR A 160 4.60 -4.00 -8.55
CA THR A 160 3.91 -3.33 -9.66
C THR A 160 2.56 -3.97 -9.95
N ALA A 161 1.68 -3.22 -10.59
CA ALA A 161 0.43 -3.74 -11.15
C ALA A 161 0.30 -3.35 -12.62
N ALA A 162 -0.55 -4.04 -13.37
CA ALA A 162 -0.92 -3.60 -14.70
C ALA A 162 -1.57 -2.21 -14.64
N ALA A 163 -1.03 -1.24 -15.40
CA ALA A 163 -1.46 0.15 -15.38
C ALA A 163 -2.98 0.29 -15.64
N GLY A 164 -3.52 -0.45 -16.61
CA GLY A 164 -4.94 -0.44 -16.93
C GLY A 164 -5.84 -0.89 -15.77
N ALA A 165 -5.38 -1.87 -14.94
CA ALA A 165 -6.13 -2.32 -13.77
C ALA A 165 -6.15 -1.23 -12.68
N ALA A 166 -5.01 -0.65 -12.38
CA ALA A 166 -4.89 0.47 -11.44
C ALA A 166 -5.72 1.69 -11.90
N ASP A 167 -5.63 2.04 -13.19
CA ASP A 167 -6.38 3.17 -13.76
C ASP A 167 -7.89 2.98 -13.68
N ASN A 168 -8.39 1.76 -13.81
CA ASN A 168 -9.82 1.48 -13.66
C ASN A 168 -10.29 1.70 -12.21
N ILE A 169 -9.50 1.31 -11.22
CA ILE A 169 -9.78 1.61 -9.81
C ILE A 169 -9.79 3.12 -9.58
N ILE A 170 -8.76 3.82 -10.05
CA ILE A 170 -8.65 5.29 -9.94
C ILE A 170 -9.85 5.98 -10.58
N LYS A 171 -10.30 5.51 -11.75
CA LYS A 171 -11.49 6.04 -12.42
C LYS A 171 -12.75 5.81 -11.58
N CYS A 172 -12.90 4.64 -10.94
CA CYS A 172 -14.04 4.37 -10.05
C CYS A 172 -14.04 5.36 -8.86
N VAL A 173 -12.90 5.53 -8.18
CA VAL A 173 -12.76 6.47 -7.05
C VAL A 173 -13.12 7.91 -7.49
N ARG A 174 -12.52 8.39 -8.57
CA ARG A 174 -12.78 9.74 -9.09
C ARG A 174 -14.22 9.98 -9.52
N ARG A 175 -14.88 8.97 -10.09
CA ARG A 175 -16.30 9.04 -10.46
C ARG A 175 -17.24 9.07 -9.25
N CYS A 176 -16.78 8.62 -8.09
CA CYS A 176 -17.49 8.81 -6.83
C CYS A 176 -17.32 10.23 -6.24
N GLY A 177 -16.58 11.12 -6.91
CA GLY A 177 -16.27 12.47 -6.42
C GLY A 177 -15.17 12.50 -5.37
N LEU A 178 -14.34 11.45 -5.29
CA LEU A 178 -13.27 11.31 -4.30
C LEU A 178 -11.90 11.56 -4.91
N GLU A 179 -11.00 12.04 -4.09
CA GLU A 179 -9.56 12.08 -4.32
C GLU A 179 -8.93 10.78 -3.80
N LEU A 180 -8.06 10.19 -4.61
CA LEU A 180 -7.27 9.04 -4.19
C LEU A 180 -5.97 9.54 -3.55
N GLU A 181 -5.76 9.22 -2.28
CA GLU A 181 -4.51 9.50 -1.58
C GLU A 181 -3.42 8.53 -2.04
N ASP A 182 -3.71 7.23 -1.97
CA ASP A 182 -2.79 6.20 -2.46
C ASP A 182 -3.53 4.91 -2.82
N LEU A 183 -2.85 4.06 -3.61
CA LEU A 183 -3.32 2.75 -4.03
C LEU A 183 -2.48 1.66 -3.37
N LEU A 184 -3.07 0.96 -2.41
CA LEU A 184 -2.39 0.02 -1.54
C LEU A 184 -2.66 -1.43 -1.96
N ILE A 185 -1.65 -2.28 -1.87
CA ILE A 185 -1.79 -3.73 -2.10
C ILE A 185 -2.58 -4.33 -0.92
N ASN A 186 -3.68 -5.04 -1.20
CA ASN A 186 -4.55 -5.59 -0.14
C ASN A 186 -3.79 -6.47 0.85
N ALA A 187 -2.95 -7.40 0.37
CA ALA A 187 -2.18 -8.27 1.26
C ALA A 187 -1.22 -7.48 2.18
N HIS A 188 -0.60 -6.39 1.67
CA HIS A 188 0.27 -5.52 2.46
C HIS A 188 -0.54 -4.74 3.52
N ALA A 189 -1.70 -4.19 3.14
CA ALA A 189 -2.59 -3.49 4.06
C ALA A 189 -3.15 -4.43 5.15
N SER A 190 -3.55 -5.65 4.78
CA SER A 190 -3.96 -6.69 5.72
C SER A 190 -2.83 -7.04 6.70
N SER A 191 -1.61 -7.22 6.19
CA SER A 191 -0.42 -7.50 7.00
C SER A 191 -0.14 -6.40 8.03
N ALA A 192 -0.25 -5.14 7.62
CA ALA A 192 -0.04 -3.99 8.51
C ALA A 192 -1.05 -3.94 9.67
N SER A 193 -2.25 -4.52 9.48
CA SER A 193 -3.30 -4.52 10.50
C SER A 193 -3.27 -5.71 11.45
N VAL A 194 -2.66 -6.84 11.06
CA VAL A 194 -2.75 -8.10 11.83
C VAL A 194 -1.40 -8.59 12.37
N LEU A 195 -0.28 -8.14 11.80
CA LEU A 195 1.05 -8.59 12.20
C LEU A 195 1.70 -7.63 13.20
N THR A 196 2.43 -8.20 14.13
CA THR A 196 3.39 -7.49 14.97
C THR A 196 4.76 -7.39 14.27
N GLU A 197 5.61 -6.48 14.71
CA GLU A 197 6.97 -6.38 14.16
C GLU A 197 7.81 -7.64 14.47
N ASP A 198 7.62 -8.23 15.67
CA ASP A 198 8.30 -9.48 16.04
C ASP A 198 7.93 -10.64 15.10
N GLU A 199 6.65 -10.74 14.68
CA GLU A 199 6.23 -11.76 13.72
C GLU A 199 6.86 -11.55 12.34
N LYS A 200 6.96 -10.30 11.88
CA LYS A 200 7.62 -9.96 10.62
C LYS A 200 9.12 -10.28 10.68
N ASP A 201 9.76 -10.05 11.81
CA ASP A 201 11.20 -10.33 12.01
C ASP A 201 11.47 -11.84 12.02
N LEU A 202 10.70 -12.61 12.79
CA LEU A 202 10.83 -14.06 12.90
C LEU A 202 10.49 -14.82 11.62
N GLY A 203 9.66 -14.22 10.77
CA GLY A 203 9.18 -14.82 9.53
C GLY A 203 7.74 -15.30 9.61
N VAL A 204 6.89 -14.72 8.76
CA VAL A 204 5.45 -15.00 8.75
C VAL A 204 4.90 -14.93 7.34
N VAL A 205 3.85 -15.70 7.09
CA VAL A 205 3.07 -15.68 5.85
C VAL A 205 1.65 -15.22 6.16
N VAL A 206 1.21 -14.16 5.52
CA VAL A 206 -0.19 -13.73 5.52
C VAL A 206 -0.86 -14.25 4.27
N VAL A 207 -2.00 -14.92 4.44
CA VAL A 207 -2.83 -15.40 3.34
C VAL A 207 -4.19 -14.73 3.45
N ASP A 208 -4.49 -13.82 2.52
CA ASP A 208 -5.76 -13.12 2.42
C ASP A 208 -6.67 -13.86 1.43
N ILE A 209 -7.68 -14.56 1.95
CA ILE A 209 -8.58 -15.40 1.15
C ILE A 209 -9.87 -14.65 0.89
N GLY A 210 -9.94 -13.99 -0.27
CA GLY A 210 -11.13 -13.30 -0.76
C GLY A 210 -12.07 -14.19 -1.57
N ALA A 211 -13.19 -13.62 -2.04
CA ALA A 211 -14.16 -14.33 -2.87
C ALA A 211 -13.70 -14.53 -4.33
N GLY A 212 -12.74 -13.75 -4.79
CA GLY A 212 -12.29 -13.79 -6.18
C GLY A 212 -10.76 -13.90 -6.35
N THR A 213 -10.00 -13.63 -5.28
CA THR A 213 -8.54 -13.71 -5.22
C THR A 213 -8.11 -14.35 -3.91
N THR A 214 -6.91 -14.92 -3.91
CA THR A 214 -6.16 -15.25 -2.71
C THR A 214 -4.81 -14.59 -2.85
N ASP A 215 -4.51 -13.68 -1.94
CA ASP A 215 -3.27 -12.91 -1.94
C ASP A 215 -2.34 -13.43 -0.85
N VAL A 216 -1.04 -13.44 -1.11
CA VAL A 216 -0.03 -13.95 -0.17
C VAL A 216 1.04 -12.88 0.00
N ALA A 217 1.38 -12.58 1.25
CA ALA A 217 2.52 -11.74 1.61
C ALA A 217 3.44 -12.51 2.56
N ILE A 218 4.73 -12.52 2.28
CA ILE A 218 5.75 -13.22 3.06
C ILE A 218 6.70 -12.19 3.66
N TYR A 219 6.87 -12.23 4.96
CA TYR A 219 7.80 -11.38 5.71
C TYR A 219 8.89 -12.23 6.38
N ALA A 220 10.10 -11.71 6.44
CA ALA A 220 11.21 -12.26 7.21
C ALA A 220 12.28 -11.18 7.41
N GLY A 221 12.87 -11.13 8.62
CA GLY A 221 13.85 -10.10 8.98
C GLY A 221 13.26 -8.69 8.90
N GLY A 222 12.01 -8.52 9.35
CA GLY A 222 11.29 -7.25 9.38
C GLY A 222 10.78 -6.74 8.04
N ALA A 223 11.16 -7.35 6.90
CA ALA A 223 10.85 -6.85 5.56
C ALA A 223 9.98 -7.81 4.76
N ILE A 224 9.20 -7.27 3.81
CA ILE A 224 8.47 -8.08 2.85
C ILE A 224 9.45 -8.77 1.88
N ARG A 225 9.24 -10.07 1.66
CA ARG A 225 10.08 -10.89 0.78
C ARG A 225 9.36 -11.29 -0.51
N HIS A 226 8.02 -11.42 -0.44
CA HIS A 226 7.21 -11.79 -1.60
C HIS A 226 5.78 -11.30 -1.45
#